data_26bc3117478aa254fbf8d4d4ddfeafee
#
_entry.id   26bc3117478aa254fbf8d4d4ddfeafee
#
_cell.length_a   1.000
_cell.length_b   1.000
_cell.length_c   1.000
_cell.angle_alpha   90.00
_cell.angle_beta   90.00
_cell.angle_gamma   90.00
#
_symmetry.space_group_name_H-M   'P 1'
#
loop_
_entity.id
_entity.type
_entity.pdbx_description
1 polymer ?
#
loop_
_entity_poly.entity_id
_entity_poly.type
_entity_poly.pdbx_seq_one_letter_code
_entity_poly.pdbx_strand_id
1 'polypeptide(L)'
;MKNIVIIGAGGVGREVSLIIQQINELEPTWNLLGFIDDNTDNWGKVINGYSVIGGIDSLEFLSNDTYIVIAIANYEVKKKIVNKVNNKFKFATIVHPKVWIHDYMTVGQGTIIYEGAILTANIEIGNHVIISPKCGVGHDSIIKDYVSLLWNVNVSGNDLIEEGVMMGSGSTVIQGKKIGKGSIIGAGAVVVNDIESFSTAVGVPAKVIKSDKSRRGNSFEEGIVCNNC
;
A
#
# COMPACT_ATOMS: atom_id res chain seq x y z
N MET A 1 1.35 -19.45 15.97
CA MET A 1 1.81 -18.37 15.08
C MET A 1 1.63 -18.78 13.63
N LYS A 2 1.23 -17.85 12.76
CA LYS A 2 1.07 -18.09 11.30
C LYS A 2 2.37 -17.75 10.60
N ASN A 3 2.84 -18.58 9.67
CA ASN A 3 4.02 -18.28 8.88
C ASN A 3 3.76 -17.09 7.97
N ILE A 4 4.74 -16.18 7.88
CA ILE A 4 4.67 -15.00 7.01
C ILE A 4 6.03 -14.72 6.37
N VAL A 5 6.04 -14.24 5.12
CA VAL A 5 7.21 -13.64 4.47
C VAL A 5 6.91 -12.21 4.03
N ILE A 6 7.94 -11.37 4.03
CA ILE A 6 7.87 -9.99 3.54
C ILE A 6 8.46 -9.93 2.14
N ILE A 7 7.70 -9.48 1.16
CA ILE A 7 8.19 -9.24 -0.20
C ILE A 7 8.72 -7.80 -0.28
N GLY A 8 10.02 -7.67 -0.51
CA GLY A 8 10.81 -6.45 -0.48
C GLY A 8 11.67 -6.35 0.78
N ALA A 9 13.00 -6.38 0.62
CA ALA A 9 13.99 -6.26 1.71
C ALA A 9 14.53 -4.82 1.87
N GLY A 10 13.89 -3.85 1.22
CA GLY A 10 14.21 -2.43 1.30
C GLY A 10 13.77 -1.79 2.62
N GLY A 11 13.73 -0.43 2.66
CA GLY A 11 13.33 0.34 3.85
C GLY A 11 11.99 -0.09 4.42
N VAL A 12 10.95 -0.11 3.57
CA VAL A 12 9.58 -0.51 3.95
C VAL A 12 9.55 -1.92 4.54
N GLY A 13 10.24 -2.89 3.91
CA GLY A 13 10.28 -4.28 4.42
C GLY A 13 10.93 -4.38 5.80
N ARG A 14 12.03 -3.66 6.00
CA ARG A 14 12.71 -3.60 7.31
C ARG A 14 11.82 -3.01 8.40
N GLU A 15 11.10 -1.95 8.09
CA GLU A 15 10.13 -1.35 9.02
C GLU A 15 8.96 -2.31 9.32
N VAL A 16 8.44 -3.01 8.30
CA VAL A 16 7.37 -4.00 8.49
C VAL A 16 7.83 -5.14 9.40
N SER A 17 9.09 -5.58 9.32
CA SER A 17 9.60 -6.61 10.23
C SER A 17 9.57 -6.16 11.70
N LEU A 18 9.81 -4.86 11.96
CA LEU A 18 9.69 -4.30 13.32
C LEU A 18 8.24 -4.22 13.78
N ILE A 19 7.30 -3.87 12.90
CA ILE A 19 5.86 -3.88 13.25
C ILE A 19 5.42 -5.30 13.61
N ILE A 20 5.86 -6.31 12.86
CA ILE A 20 5.58 -7.72 13.16
C ILE A 20 6.13 -8.11 14.54
N GLN A 21 7.34 -7.68 14.92
CA GLN A 21 7.88 -7.91 16.25
C GLN A 21 7.00 -7.27 17.33
N GLN A 22 6.60 -6.01 17.14
CA GLN A 22 5.73 -5.29 18.08
C GLN A 22 4.33 -5.92 18.21
N ILE A 23 3.77 -6.46 17.13
CA ILE A 23 2.54 -7.25 17.18
C ILE A 23 2.76 -8.49 18.06
N ASN A 24 3.85 -9.22 17.85
CA ASN A 24 4.16 -10.45 18.56
C ASN A 24 4.50 -10.23 20.04
N GLU A 25 4.99 -9.06 20.44
CA GLU A 25 5.20 -8.69 21.86
C GLU A 25 3.88 -8.60 22.62
N LEU A 26 2.78 -8.22 21.95
CA LEU A 26 1.45 -8.16 22.56
C LEU A 26 0.72 -9.51 22.45
N GLU A 27 0.69 -10.07 21.23
CA GLU A 27 0.06 -11.35 20.95
C GLU A 27 0.87 -12.11 19.89
N PRO A 28 1.46 -13.28 20.22
CA PRO A 28 2.24 -14.09 19.30
C PRO A 28 1.43 -14.54 18.07
N THR A 29 1.42 -13.74 17.03
CA THR A 29 0.59 -13.91 15.82
C THR A 29 1.39 -14.46 14.64
N TRP A 30 2.58 -13.91 14.37
CA TRP A 30 3.33 -14.14 13.15
C TRP A 30 4.68 -14.83 13.40
N ASN A 31 4.97 -15.88 12.64
CA ASN A 31 6.31 -16.46 12.53
C ASN A 31 6.94 -15.93 11.23
N LEU A 32 7.76 -14.87 11.33
CA LEU A 32 8.43 -14.27 10.18
C LEU A 32 9.56 -15.19 9.70
N LEU A 33 9.37 -15.79 8.51
CA LEU A 33 10.34 -16.70 7.91
C LEU A 33 11.53 -15.97 7.26
N GLY A 34 11.32 -14.74 6.77
CA GLY A 34 12.35 -13.94 6.13
C GLY A 34 11.79 -12.98 5.08
N PHE A 35 12.70 -12.50 4.24
CA PHE A 35 12.40 -11.59 3.13
C PHE A 35 12.52 -12.30 1.79
N ILE A 36 11.69 -11.87 0.84
CA ILE A 36 11.79 -12.18 -0.59
C ILE A 36 12.17 -10.89 -1.31
N ASP A 37 13.24 -10.91 -2.10
CA ASP A 37 13.72 -9.73 -2.82
C ASP A 37 14.36 -10.15 -4.15
N ASP A 38 13.94 -9.52 -5.27
CA ASP A 38 14.46 -9.87 -6.60
C ASP A 38 15.88 -9.33 -6.83
N ASN A 39 16.39 -8.44 -5.98
CA ASN A 39 17.79 -8.03 -6.03
C ASN A 39 18.68 -9.14 -5.48
N THR A 40 19.37 -9.82 -6.38
CA THR A 40 20.27 -10.95 -6.07
C THR A 40 21.39 -10.58 -5.10
N ASP A 41 21.81 -9.32 -5.07
CA ASP A 41 22.82 -8.85 -4.12
C ASP A 41 22.37 -8.98 -2.66
N ASN A 42 21.05 -9.07 -2.41
CA ASN A 42 20.50 -9.23 -1.08
C ASN A 42 20.37 -10.69 -0.63
N TRP A 43 20.46 -11.64 -1.55
CA TRP A 43 20.21 -13.06 -1.23
C TRP A 43 21.20 -13.60 -0.20
N GLY A 44 20.67 -14.34 0.77
CA GLY A 44 21.44 -14.90 1.88
C GLY A 44 21.89 -13.89 2.95
N LYS A 45 21.70 -12.57 2.73
CA LYS A 45 21.98 -11.59 3.79
C LYS A 45 20.95 -11.72 4.91
N VAL A 46 21.39 -11.40 6.12
CA VAL A 46 20.54 -11.29 7.30
C VAL A 46 20.22 -9.80 7.51
N ILE A 47 18.93 -9.47 7.53
CA ILE A 47 18.42 -8.12 7.71
C ILE A 47 17.47 -8.13 8.91
N ASN A 48 17.70 -7.32 9.93
CA ASN A 48 16.92 -7.27 11.17
C ASN A 48 16.75 -8.66 11.83
N GLY A 49 17.75 -9.54 11.71
CA GLY A 49 17.72 -10.90 12.25
C GLY A 49 17.04 -11.95 11.35
N TYR A 50 16.54 -11.58 10.17
CA TYR A 50 15.87 -12.48 9.22
C TYR A 50 16.62 -12.57 7.91
N SER A 51 16.69 -13.78 7.33
CA SER A 51 17.38 -14.01 6.06
C SER A 51 16.57 -13.52 4.86
N VAL A 52 17.26 -13.02 3.83
CA VAL A 52 16.68 -12.89 2.49
C VAL A 52 16.74 -14.25 1.82
N ILE A 53 15.56 -14.88 1.67
CA ILE A 53 15.43 -16.29 1.24
C ILE A 53 15.75 -16.44 -0.26
N GLY A 54 15.42 -15.42 -1.07
CA GLY A 54 15.62 -15.41 -2.52
C GLY A 54 14.67 -14.43 -3.20
N GLY A 55 14.50 -14.55 -4.52
CA GLY A 55 13.56 -13.76 -5.32
C GLY A 55 12.12 -14.27 -5.23
N ILE A 56 11.22 -13.62 -5.99
CA ILE A 56 9.77 -13.94 -6.00
C ILE A 56 9.51 -15.42 -6.38
N ASP A 57 10.35 -16.04 -7.18
CA ASP A 57 10.20 -17.45 -7.56
C ASP A 57 10.44 -18.41 -6.39
N SER A 58 11.17 -17.98 -5.35
CA SER A 58 11.37 -18.78 -4.13
C SER A 58 10.09 -19.02 -3.35
N LEU A 59 9.00 -18.30 -3.63
CA LEU A 59 7.68 -18.54 -3.03
C LEU A 59 7.15 -19.95 -3.37
N GLU A 60 7.57 -20.56 -4.49
CA GLU A 60 7.12 -21.90 -4.88
C GLU A 60 7.55 -23.00 -3.89
N PHE A 61 8.64 -22.76 -3.15
CA PHE A 61 9.16 -23.68 -2.14
C PHE A 61 8.50 -23.51 -0.75
N LEU A 62 7.63 -22.51 -0.59
CA LEU A 62 6.91 -22.28 0.65
C LEU A 62 5.57 -23.00 0.68
N SER A 63 5.13 -23.34 1.89
CA SER A 63 3.78 -23.90 2.10
C SER A 63 2.72 -22.87 1.66
N ASN A 64 1.65 -23.34 1.03
CA ASN A 64 0.50 -22.50 0.62
C ASN A 64 -0.22 -21.86 1.82
N ASP A 65 0.00 -22.33 3.04
CA ASP A 65 -0.52 -21.73 4.27
C ASP A 65 0.30 -20.54 4.75
N THR A 66 1.44 -20.26 4.09
CA THR A 66 2.27 -19.09 4.39
C THR A 66 1.57 -17.82 3.93
N TYR A 67 1.50 -16.84 4.82
CA TYR A 67 1.03 -15.51 4.48
C TYR A 67 2.14 -14.70 3.83
N ILE A 68 1.76 -13.74 3.00
CA ILE A 68 2.68 -12.79 2.39
C ILE A 68 2.22 -11.36 2.64
N VAL A 69 3.16 -10.43 2.78
CA VAL A 69 2.92 -8.99 2.77
C VAL A 69 3.88 -8.32 1.80
N ILE A 70 3.36 -7.42 0.94
CA ILE A 70 4.15 -6.73 -0.08
C ILE A 70 4.58 -5.36 0.46
N ALA A 71 5.86 -5.25 0.84
CA ALA A 71 6.46 -4.06 1.42
C ALA A 71 7.16 -3.18 0.36
N ILE A 72 6.42 -2.83 -0.69
CA ILE A 72 6.90 -2.07 -1.85
C ILE A 72 5.88 -0.97 -2.15
N ALA A 73 6.33 0.30 -2.18
CA ALA A 73 5.43 1.43 -2.40
C ALA A 73 5.00 1.60 -3.88
N ASN A 74 5.80 1.11 -4.83
CA ASN A 74 5.53 1.28 -6.25
C ASN A 74 4.30 0.48 -6.69
N TYR A 75 3.30 1.18 -7.24
CA TYR A 75 2.02 0.62 -7.69
C TYR A 75 2.18 -0.50 -8.72
N GLU A 76 2.94 -0.27 -9.78
CA GLU A 76 3.08 -1.22 -10.89
C GLU A 76 3.78 -2.50 -10.42
N VAL A 77 4.77 -2.38 -9.53
CA VAL A 77 5.49 -3.52 -8.95
C VAL A 77 4.56 -4.31 -8.04
N LYS A 78 3.81 -3.65 -7.15
CA LYS A 78 2.82 -4.32 -6.28
C LYS A 78 1.83 -5.11 -7.11
N LYS A 79 1.24 -4.50 -8.13
CA LYS A 79 0.23 -5.12 -8.98
C LYS A 79 0.79 -6.33 -9.76
N LYS A 80 2.01 -6.24 -10.28
CA LYS A 80 2.68 -7.36 -10.93
C LYS A 80 2.90 -8.53 -9.97
N ILE A 81 3.32 -8.27 -8.74
CA ILE A 81 3.53 -9.31 -7.73
C ILE A 81 2.20 -9.99 -7.37
N VAL A 82 1.15 -9.21 -7.11
CA VAL A 82 -0.19 -9.76 -6.80
C VAL A 82 -0.67 -10.67 -7.91
N ASN A 83 -0.55 -10.26 -9.18
CA ASN A 83 -0.92 -11.07 -10.34
C ASN A 83 -0.08 -12.34 -10.47
N LYS A 84 1.23 -12.26 -10.17
CA LYS A 84 2.14 -13.41 -10.24
C LYS A 84 1.83 -14.44 -9.16
N VAL A 85 1.48 -14.00 -7.96
CA VAL A 85 1.13 -14.87 -6.83
C VAL A 85 -0.20 -15.61 -7.07
N ASN A 86 -1.11 -15.03 -7.85
CA ASN A 86 -2.33 -15.63 -8.40
C ASN A 86 -3.13 -16.47 -7.39
N ASN A 87 -3.53 -15.88 -6.27
CA ASN A 87 -4.34 -16.51 -5.20
C ASN A 87 -3.72 -17.75 -4.53
N LYS A 88 -2.46 -18.09 -4.83
CA LYS A 88 -1.77 -19.23 -4.22
C LYS A 88 -1.51 -19.01 -2.71
N PHE A 89 -1.35 -17.75 -2.31
CA PHE A 89 -1.05 -17.35 -0.93
C PHE A 89 -2.09 -16.38 -0.39
N LYS A 90 -2.21 -16.33 0.95
CA LYS A 90 -3.03 -15.33 1.64
C LYS A 90 -2.22 -14.07 1.90
N PHE A 91 -2.82 -12.91 1.67
CA PHE A 91 -2.19 -11.64 2.00
C PHE A 91 -2.45 -11.25 3.45
N ALA A 92 -1.38 -10.94 4.18
CA ALA A 92 -1.47 -10.47 5.56
C ALA A 92 -1.68 -8.95 5.59
N THR A 93 -2.69 -8.49 6.30
CA THR A 93 -2.87 -7.09 6.67
C THR A 93 -2.09 -6.84 7.96
N ILE A 94 -1.15 -5.88 7.93
CA ILE A 94 -0.26 -5.56 9.04
C ILE A 94 -0.63 -4.18 9.56
N VAL A 95 -1.26 -4.14 10.72
CA VAL A 95 -1.63 -2.89 11.41
C VAL A 95 -0.81 -2.78 12.69
N HIS A 96 -0.12 -1.64 12.86
CA HIS A 96 0.62 -1.38 14.08
C HIS A 96 -0.32 -1.40 15.30
N PRO A 97 0.04 -2.03 16.42
CA PRO A 97 -0.86 -2.23 17.56
C PRO A 97 -1.45 -0.95 18.18
N LYS A 98 -0.78 0.19 18.03
CA LYS A 98 -1.25 1.49 18.53
C LYS A 98 -2.20 2.20 17.58
N VAL A 99 -2.51 1.64 16.42
CA VAL A 99 -3.47 2.21 15.48
C VAL A 99 -4.86 1.67 15.81
N TRP A 100 -5.79 2.56 15.99
CA TRP A 100 -7.17 2.18 16.27
C TRP A 100 -7.98 2.08 14.99
N ILE A 101 -8.51 0.89 14.72
CA ILE A 101 -9.46 0.63 13.63
C ILE A 101 -10.85 0.50 14.24
N HIS A 102 -11.75 1.38 13.86
CA HIS A 102 -13.15 1.36 14.32
C HIS A 102 -14.00 0.36 13.54
N ASP A 103 -15.11 -0.08 14.13
CA ASP A 103 -16.05 -1.03 13.51
C ASP A 103 -16.68 -0.52 12.20
N TYR A 104 -16.71 0.81 12.01
CA TYR A 104 -17.25 1.46 10.81
C TYR A 104 -16.18 1.73 9.73
N MET A 105 -15.01 1.12 9.86
CA MET A 105 -13.95 1.20 8.86
C MET A 105 -13.75 -0.15 8.20
N THR A 106 -13.36 -0.12 6.94
CA THR A 106 -12.92 -1.32 6.23
C THR A 106 -11.45 -1.21 5.87
N VAL A 107 -10.71 -2.30 6.06
CA VAL A 107 -9.30 -2.39 5.68
C VAL A 107 -9.08 -3.64 4.85
N GLY A 108 -8.64 -3.44 3.62
CA GLY A 108 -8.40 -4.53 2.67
C GLY A 108 -7.17 -5.38 3.00
N GLN A 109 -7.10 -6.54 2.35
CA GLN A 109 -5.99 -7.48 2.53
C GLN A 109 -4.65 -6.91 2.03
N GLY A 110 -3.55 -7.35 2.63
CA GLY A 110 -2.20 -6.93 2.23
C GLY A 110 -1.86 -5.48 2.57
N THR A 111 -2.75 -4.78 3.29
CA THR A 111 -2.56 -3.38 3.68
C THR A 111 -1.63 -3.28 4.88
N ILE A 112 -0.80 -2.24 4.89
CA ILE A 112 0.18 -1.95 5.95
C ILE A 112 -0.14 -0.59 6.54
N ILE A 113 -0.36 -0.53 7.86
CA ILE A 113 -0.64 0.72 8.58
C ILE A 113 0.36 0.87 9.72
N TYR A 114 1.13 1.94 9.66
CA TYR A 114 2.22 2.20 10.58
C TYR A 114 1.79 2.93 11.84
N GLU A 115 2.66 2.91 12.85
CA GLU A 115 2.50 3.68 14.10
C GLU A 115 2.26 5.17 13.82
N GLY A 116 1.36 5.77 14.59
CA GLY A 116 1.02 7.19 14.51
C GLY A 116 0.13 7.57 13.32
N ALA A 117 -0.34 6.60 12.53
CA ALA A 117 -1.42 6.84 11.58
C ALA A 117 -2.73 7.14 12.36
N ILE A 118 -3.41 8.22 11.97
CA ILE A 118 -4.69 8.63 12.56
C ILE A 118 -5.78 8.45 11.51
N LEU A 119 -6.70 7.54 11.80
CA LEU A 119 -7.85 7.25 10.97
C LEU A 119 -9.10 7.70 11.73
N THR A 120 -9.93 8.55 11.13
CA THR A 120 -11.07 9.14 11.86
C THR A 120 -12.34 8.28 11.74
N ALA A 121 -13.34 8.64 10.96
CA ALA A 121 -14.61 7.92 10.91
C ALA A 121 -15.01 7.49 9.50
N ASN A 122 -15.66 6.32 9.36
CA ASN A 122 -16.28 5.85 8.11
C ASN A 122 -15.30 5.80 6.92
N ILE A 123 -14.07 5.35 7.15
CA ILE A 123 -13.03 5.31 6.12
C ILE A 123 -13.04 3.93 5.46
N GLU A 124 -12.97 3.91 4.13
CA GLU A 124 -12.75 2.70 3.36
C GLU A 124 -11.31 2.64 2.86
N ILE A 125 -10.57 1.61 3.26
CA ILE A 125 -9.19 1.36 2.82
C ILE A 125 -9.17 0.07 2.01
N GLY A 126 -8.71 0.16 0.78
CA GLY A 126 -8.59 -0.95 -0.16
C GLY A 126 -7.46 -1.92 0.16
N ASN A 127 -7.15 -2.76 -0.83
CA ASN A 127 -6.13 -3.81 -0.72
C ASN A 127 -4.73 -3.26 -1.01
N HIS A 128 -3.72 -3.83 -0.37
CA HIS A 128 -2.30 -3.51 -0.62
C HIS A 128 -1.97 -2.01 -0.47
N VAL A 129 -2.68 -1.31 0.38
CA VAL A 129 -2.44 0.09 0.72
C VAL A 129 -1.28 0.19 1.71
N ILE A 130 -0.47 1.23 1.59
CA ILE A 130 0.55 1.57 2.59
C ILE A 130 0.20 2.92 3.19
N ILE A 131 -0.03 2.97 4.50
CA ILE A 131 -0.22 4.20 5.26
C ILE A 131 0.97 4.35 6.20
N SER A 132 1.95 5.16 5.79
CA SER A 132 3.21 5.36 6.50
C SER A 132 3.03 6.14 7.81
N PRO A 133 4.08 6.24 8.65
CA PRO A 133 3.99 6.92 9.94
C PRO A 133 3.45 8.36 9.86
N LYS A 134 2.65 8.74 10.86
CA LYS A 134 2.07 10.08 11.02
C LYS A 134 1.14 10.53 9.89
N CYS A 135 0.61 9.61 9.08
CA CYS A 135 -0.43 9.95 8.12
C CYS A 135 -1.77 10.17 8.82
N GLY A 136 -2.52 11.17 8.35
CA GLY A 136 -3.90 11.42 8.74
C GLY A 136 -4.86 11.09 7.60
N VAL A 137 -5.95 10.37 7.88
CA VAL A 137 -7.05 10.15 6.94
C VAL A 137 -8.35 10.60 7.59
N GLY A 138 -8.97 11.59 6.99
CA GLY A 138 -10.20 12.23 7.45
C GLY A 138 -11.44 11.40 7.15
N HIS A 139 -12.53 11.76 7.81
CA HIS A 139 -13.81 11.07 7.78
C HIS A 139 -14.38 10.91 6.37
N ASP A 140 -15.10 9.81 6.13
CA ASP A 140 -15.83 9.51 4.89
C ASP A 140 -14.93 9.46 3.63
N SER A 141 -13.61 9.25 3.82
CA SER A 141 -12.65 9.16 2.73
C SER A 141 -12.50 7.73 2.23
N ILE A 142 -12.25 7.59 0.93
CA ILE A 142 -12.08 6.31 0.25
C ILE A 142 -10.67 6.24 -0.31
N ILE A 143 -9.87 5.31 0.21
CA ILE A 143 -8.52 5.01 -0.25
C ILE A 143 -8.58 3.69 -1.03
N LYS A 144 -8.45 3.76 -2.36
CA LYS A 144 -8.56 2.57 -3.22
C LYS A 144 -7.29 1.71 -3.18
N ASP A 145 -7.32 0.56 -3.87
CA ASP A 145 -6.26 -0.43 -3.87
C ASP A 145 -4.89 0.13 -4.28
N TYR A 146 -3.84 -0.44 -3.74
CA TYR A 146 -2.43 -0.14 -4.06
C TYR A 146 -1.97 1.29 -3.77
N VAL A 147 -2.76 2.13 -3.13
CA VAL A 147 -2.35 3.48 -2.73
C VAL A 147 -1.16 3.43 -1.77
N SER A 148 -0.26 4.40 -1.90
CA SER A 148 0.85 4.58 -0.96
C SER A 148 0.86 6.01 -0.44
N LEU A 149 0.49 6.18 0.83
CA LEU A 149 0.62 7.43 1.57
C LEU A 149 1.96 7.40 2.29
N LEU A 150 2.91 8.22 1.84
CA LEU A 150 4.23 8.30 2.48
C LEU A 150 4.15 9.13 3.77
N TRP A 151 5.26 9.29 4.46
CA TRP A 151 5.32 9.91 5.79
C TRP A 151 4.57 11.23 5.89
N ASN A 152 3.76 11.40 6.96
CA ASN A 152 3.07 12.65 7.30
C ASN A 152 2.16 13.18 6.19
N VAL A 153 1.57 12.29 5.38
CA VAL A 153 0.54 12.66 4.40
C VAL A 153 -0.76 12.95 5.12
N ASN A 154 -1.47 14.01 4.70
CA ASN A 154 -2.77 14.37 5.24
C ASN A 154 -3.83 14.33 4.14
N VAL A 155 -4.75 13.38 4.26
CA VAL A 155 -5.99 13.29 3.47
C VAL A 155 -7.11 13.84 4.33
N SER A 156 -7.79 14.90 3.88
CA SER A 156 -8.91 15.48 4.62
C SER A 156 -10.17 14.62 4.52
N GLY A 157 -11.33 15.13 4.96
CA GLY A 157 -12.57 14.36 4.89
C GLY A 157 -13.19 14.33 3.49
N ASN A 158 -13.99 13.29 3.17
CA ASN A 158 -14.69 13.10 1.91
C ASN A 158 -13.80 13.11 0.67
N ASP A 159 -12.57 12.61 0.79
CA ASP A 159 -11.64 12.53 -0.33
C ASP A 159 -11.68 11.15 -0.98
N LEU A 160 -11.54 11.12 -2.31
CA LEU A 160 -11.36 9.90 -3.09
C LEU A 160 -9.94 9.81 -3.63
N ILE A 161 -9.16 8.88 -3.07
CA ILE A 161 -7.81 8.56 -3.55
C ILE A 161 -7.88 7.28 -4.36
N GLU A 162 -7.78 7.41 -5.68
CA GLU A 162 -7.96 6.27 -6.59
C GLU A 162 -6.79 5.29 -6.61
N GLU A 163 -7.01 4.15 -7.25
CA GLU A 163 -6.08 3.01 -7.32
C GLU A 163 -4.66 3.46 -7.70
N GLY A 164 -3.68 2.99 -6.95
CA GLY A 164 -2.27 3.15 -7.27
C GLY A 164 -1.71 4.58 -7.11
N VAL A 165 -2.46 5.48 -6.52
CA VAL A 165 -1.96 6.82 -6.21
C VAL A 165 -0.81 6.74 -5.21
N MET A 166 0.25 7.52 -5.45
CA MET A 166 1.34 7.73 -4.51
C MET A 166 1.33 9.19 -4.05
N MET A 167 1.24 9.39 -2.75
CA MET A 167 1.35 10.70 -2.12
C MET A 167 2.70 10.83 -1.41
N GLY A 168 3.50 11.81 -1.85
CA GLY A 168 4.81 12.13 -1.29
C GLY A 168 4.72 12.67 0.13
N SER A 169 5.79 12.47 0.90
CA SER A 169 5.86 12.85 2.32
C SER A 169 5.44 14.31 2.55
N GLY A 170 4.62 14.54 3.57
CA GLY A 170 4.13 15.86 3.95
C GLY A 170 3.13 16.49 2.97
N SER A 171 2.66 15.76 1.95
CA SER A 171 1.63 16.30 1.06
C SER A 171 0.26 16.31 1.75
N THR A 172 -0.60 17.23 1.33
CA THR A 172 -1.93 17.44 1.90
C THR A 172 -2.97 17.54 0.80
N VAL A 173 -4.14 16.95 1.01
CA VAL A 173 -5.33 17.11 0.17
C VAL A 173 -6.39 17.81 1.01
N ILE A 174 -6.97 18.89 0.50
CA ILE A 174 -8.10 19.55 1.18
C ILE A 174 -9.39 18.75 0.96
N GLN A 175 -10.35 18.94 1.83
CA GLN A 175 -11.61 18.19 1.86
C GLN A 175 -12.35 18.16 0.51
N GLY A 176 -12.94 16.99 0.20
CA GLY A 176 -13.83 16.78 -0.94
C GLY A 176 -13.12 16.74 -2.28
N LYS A 177 -11.88 16.26 -2.34
CA LYS A 177 -11.10 16.14 -3.57
C LYS A 177 -10.95 14.72 -4.06
N LYS A 178 -10.74 14.62 -5.37
CA LYS A 178 -10.43 13.38 -6.06
C LYS A 178 -8.99 13.41 -6.61
N ILE A 179 -8.22 12.38 -6.30
CA ILE A 179 -6.93 12.14 -6.94
C ILE A 179 -7.06 10.90 -7.82
N GLY A 180 -6.92 11.10 -9.14
CA GLY A 180 -7.14 10.07 -10.14
C GLY A 180 -6.07 9.00 -10.14
N LYS A 181 -6.46 7.82 -10.63
CA LYS A 181 -5.68 6.58 -10.67
C LYS A 181 -4.25 6.77 -11.13
N GLY A 182 -3.31 6.13 -10.43
CA GLY A 182 -1.89 6.07 -10.79
C GLY A 182 -1.17 7.42 -10.77
N SER A 183 -1.79 8.46 -10.14
CA SER A 183 -1.18 9.78 -10.04
C SER A 183 -0.15 9.83 -8.91
N ILE A 184 0.78 10.76 -9.03
CA ILE A 184 1.84 11.00 -8.06
C ILE A 184 1.71 12.45 -7.55
N ILE A 185 1.56 12.60 -6.25
CA ILE A 185 1.61 13.89 -5.57
C ILE A 185 2.99 14.05 -4.96
N GLY A 186 3.69 15.13 -5.33
CA GLY A 186 5.04 15.39 -4.83
C GLY A 186 5.07 15.69 -3.33
N ALA A 187 6.23 15.47 -2.72
CA ALA A 187 6.42 15.78 -1.29
C ALA A 187 6.10 17.26 -0.99
N GLY A 188 5.40 17.51 0.13
CA GLY A 188 5.01 18.85 0.57
C GLY A 188 3.98 19.56 -0.31
N ALA A 189 3.41 18.91 -1.32
CA ALA A 189 2.40 19.52 -2.18
C ALA A 189 1.05 19.66 -1.46
N VAL A 190 0.30 20.73 -1.78
CA VAL A 190 -1.05 20.97 -1.27
C VAL A 190 -2.06 20.92 -2.42
N VAL A 191 -2.84 19.83 -2.46
CA VAL A 191 -3.86 19.63 -3.49
C VAL A 191 -5.13 20.36 -3.10
N VAL A 192 -5.50 21.36 -3.93
CA VAL A 192 -6.69 22.19 -3.75
C VAL A 192 -7.74 21.98 -4.84
N ASN A 193 -7.41 21.24 -5.89
CA ASN A 193 -8.30 20.86 -6.98
C ASN A 193 -8.11 19.38 -7.30
N ASP A 194 -9.10 18.78 -7.95
CA ASP A 194 -9.01 17.40 -8.39
C ASP A 194 -7.81 17.19 -9.32
N ILE A 195 -7.18 16.03 -9.22
CA ILE A 195 -6.06 15.61 -10.04
C ILE A 195 -6.51 14.49 -10.96
N GLU A 196 -6.31 14.67 -12.25
CA GLU A 196 -6.65 13.63 -13.25
C GLU A 196 -5.71 12.44 -13.16
N SER A 197 -6.18 11.26 -13.58
CA SER A 197 -5.41 10.01 -13.56
C SER A 197 -4.07 10.14 -14.30
N PHE A 198 -3.08 9.37 -13.84
CA PHE A 198 -1.72 9.29 -14.39
C PHE A 198 -1.03 10.65 -14.54
N SER A 199 -1.25 11.51 -13.56
CA SER A 199 -0.65 12.84 -13.47
C SER A 199 0.36 12.92 -12.35
N THR A 200 1.39 13.76 -12.53
CA THR A 200 2.29 14.15 -11.44
C THR A 200 2.01 15.61 -11.10
N ALA A 201 1.63 15.87 -9.84
CA ALA A 201 1.33 17.22 -9.35
C ALA A 201 2.25 17.59 -8.18
N VAL A 202 2.77 18.81 -8.18
CA VAL A 202 3.71 19.31 -7.15
C VAL A 202 3.41 20.76 -6.78
N GLY A 203 3.88 21.20 -5.61
CA GLY A 203 3.87 22.60 -5.17
C GLY A 203 2.67 22.97 -4.30
N VAL A 204 2.62 24.25 -3.92
CA VAL A 204 1.57 24.88 -3.08
C VAL A 204 1.09 26.15 -3.78
N PRO A 205 -0.13 26.12 -4.37
CA PRO A 205 -0.98 24.96 -4.57
C PRO A 205 -0.39 23.96 -5.57
N ALA A 206 -0.78 22.70 -5.46
CA ALA A 206 -0.32 21.65 -6.37
C ALA A 206 -0.75 21.89 -7.80
N LYS A 207 0.21 21.79 -8.73
CA LYS A 207 -0.03 21.92 -10.18
C LYS A 207 0.52 20.69 -10.90
N VAL A 208 -0.22 20.23 -11.90
CA VAL A 208 0.22 19.13 -12.76
C VAL A 208 1.42 19.57 -13.59
N ILE A 209 2.55 18.87 -13.45
CA ILE A 209 3.79 19.10 -14.20
C ILE A 209 4.04 18.02 -15.25
N LYS A 210 3.38 16.86 -15.12
CA LYS A 210 3.46 15.73 -16.07
C LYS A 210 2.13 15.01 -16.10
N SER A 211 1.74 14.54 -17.28
CA SER A 211 0.52 13.75 -17.49
C SER A 211 0.74 12.73 -18.59
N ASP A 212 0.45 11.47 -18.30
CA ASP A 212 0.47 10.40 -19.30
C ASP A 212 -0.95 10.14 -19.81
N LYS A 213 -1.31 10.87 -20.86
CA LYS A 213 -2.64 10.78 -21.47
C LYS A 213 -2.90 9.42 -22.18
N SER A 214 -1.84 8.72 -22.59
CA SER A 214 -1.98 7.43 -23.28
C SER A 214 -2.54 6.34 -22.36
N ARG A 215 -2.29 6.44 -21.05
CA ARG A 215 -2.79 5.50 -20.04
C ARG A 215 -4.23 5.78 -19.59
N ARG A 216 -4.80 6.93 -19.94
CA ARG A 216 -6.17 7.33 -19.57
C ARG A 216 -7.24 6.63 -20.42
N GLY A 217 -6.89 6.23 -21.65
CA GLY A 217 -7.82 5.61 -22.62
C GLY A 217 -8.12 4.12 -22.36
N ASN A 218 -7.29 3.42 -21.60
CA ASN A 218 -7.43 1.98 -21.35
C ASN A 218 -8.38 1.61 -20.20
N SER A 219 -9.11 2.57 -19.63
CA SER A 219 -10.07 2.32 -18.54
C SER A 219 -11.48 1.92 -19.01
N PHE A 220 -11.70 1.66 -20.31
CA PHE A 220 -13.04 1.35 -20.87
C PHE A 220 -13.19 -0.06 -21.47
N GLU A 221 -12.22 -0.97 -21.37
CA GLU A 221 -12.35 -2.34 -21.88
C GLU A 221 -12.16 -3.42 -20.81
N GLU A 222 -12.89 -3.34 -19.71
CA GLU A 222 -13.31 -4.52 -18.94
C GLU A 222 -14.84 -4.49 -18.79
N GLY A 223 -15.50 -4.19 -19.89
CA GLY A 223 -16.94 -4.35 -20.07
C GLY A 223 -17.24 -5.82 -20.36
N ILE A 224 -17.94 -6.44 -19.45
CA ILE A 224 -18.61 -7.72 -19.53
C ILE A 224 -19.22 -7.91 -20.92
N VAL A 225 -18.65 -8.79 -21.73
CA VAL A 225 -19.39 -9.40 -22.84
C VAL A 225 -20.22 -10.53 -22.25
N CYS A 226 -21.43 -10.21 -21.84
CA CYS A 226 -22.48 -11.21 -21.76
C CYS A 226 -22.87 -11.59 -23.21
N ASN A 227 -22.31 -12.68 -23.74
CA ASN A 227 -22.87 -13.36 -24.88
C ASN A 227 -23.81 -14.47 -24.42
N ASN A 228 -25.06 -14.19 -24.62
CA ASN A 228 -26.16 -15.04 -25.08
C ASN A 228 -26.61 -16.28 -24.27
N CYS A 229 -27.91 -16.23 -24.11
CA CYS A 229 -28.98 -17.24 -23.92
C CYS A 229 -29.13 -17.77 -22.53
#